data_35aab69fb27cb0d4f52eae975deea9df
#
_entry.id   35aab69fb27cb0d4f52eae975deea9df
#
_cell.length_a   1.000
_cell.length_b   1.000
_cell.length_c   1.000
_cell.angle_alpha   90.00
_cell.angle_beta   90.00
_cell.angle_gamma   90.00
#
_symmetry.space_group_name_H-M   'P 1'
#
loop_
_entity.id
_entity.type
_entity.pdbx_description
1 polymer ?
#
loop_
_entity_poly.entity_id
_entity_poly.type
_entity_poly.pdbx_seq_one_letter_code
_entity_poly.pdbx_strand_id
1 'polypeptide(L)'
;MFTISDLHVKADDKEILKGFNLTINEAETHILMGPNGAGKSTVCKSILHHPHYEITSGHISYQGKDLTNSLTDEVAKSGIYYINQTPVEVEGIKNMELFRTALMAKGEKVDIFSFKKKCNAICEKLKMDPSFLTRNVNEGMSGGERKKNELFGMWLLKPSLILLDEVDSGLDVDAIKIVAANLKEYQKETGASLLVITHQPSLIEKLEPDHVHVIKDGKILLDGDKDLAFDTLNNGFSSLSWAGVMTDGSQNE
;
A
#
# COMPACT_ATOMS: atom_id res chain seq x y z
N MET A 1 -9.16 10.83 6.35
CA MET A 1 -10.01 10.05 5.43
C MET A 1 -9.42 10.09 4.03
N PHE A 2 -9.36 8.94 3.36
CA PHE A 2 -8.98 8.76 1.95
C PHE A 2 -10.19 8.24 1.18
N THR A 3 -10.45 8.76 -0.02
CA THR A 3 -11.63 8.37 -0.81
C THR A 3 -11.28 8.26 -2.29
N ILE A 4 -11.74 7.20 -2.91
CA ILE A 4 -11.80 7.00 -4.36
C ILE A 4 -13.27 6.92 -4.74
N SER A 5 -13.69 7.71 -5.73
CA SER A 5 -15.09 7.76 -6.19
C SER A 5 -15.14 7.58 -7.70
N ASP A 6 -15.86 6.53 -8.13
CA ASP A 6 -16.14 6.20 -9.53
C ASP A 6 -14.90 6.23 -10.43
N LEU A 7 -13.78 5.64 -9.95
CA LEU A 7 -12.49 5.71 -10.61
C LEU A 7 -12.43 4.76 -11.81
N HIS A 8 -12.17 5.33 -12.98
CA HIS A 8 -11.88 4.60 -14.20
C HIS A 8 -10.42 4.78 -14.60
N VAL A 9 -9.76 3.67 -14.85
CA VAL A 9 -8.33 3.65 -15.18
C VAL A 9 -8.07 2.70 -16.33
N LYS A 10 -7.26 3.13 -17.27
CA LYS A 10 -6.72 2.28 -18.33
C LYS A 10 -5.20 2.16 -18.28
N ALA A 11 -4.72 1.03 -18.80
CA ALA A 11 -3.33 0.80 -19.12
C ALA A 11 -3.27 0.46 -20.60
N ASP A 12 -2.49 1.19 -21.37
CA ASP A 12 -2.55 1.19 -22.83
C ASP A 12 -4.01 1.41 -23.31
N ASP A 13 -4.54 0.53 -24.15
CA ASP A 13 -5.92 0.62 -24.66
C ASP A 13 -6.95 -0.16 -23.80
N LYS A 14 -6.53 -0.78 -22.70
CA LYS A 14 -7.41 -1.62 -21.90
C LYS A 14 -7.84 -0.91 -20.61
N GLU A 15 -9.15 -0.78 -20.43
CA GLU A 15 -9.71 -0.33 -19.16
C GLU A 15 -9.58 -1.42 -18.09
N ILE A 16 -8.91 -1.06 -16.97
CA ILE A 16 -8.61 -1.97 -15.87
C ILE A 16 -9.55 -1.71 -14.70
N LEU A 17 -9.69 -0.45 -14.25
CA LEU A 17 -10.68 -0.07 -13.24
C LEU A 17 -11.89 0.55 -13.92
N LYS A 18 -13.10 0.18 -13.46
CA LYS A 18 -14.36 0.45 -14.14
C LYS A 18 -15.41 1.00 -13.19
N GLY A 19 -15.13 2.16 -12.58
CA GLY A 19 -15.98 2.75 -11.55
C GLY A 19 -15.64 2.16 -10.17
N PHE A 20 -14.34 2.13 -9.84
CA PHE A 20 -13.84 1.65 -8.54
C PHE A 20 -14.12 2.68 -7.45
N ASN A 21 -14.69 2.22 -6.33
CA ASN A 21 -15.00 3.05 -5.17
C ASN A 21 -14.33 2.47 -3.93
N LEU A 22 -13.71 3.31 -3.09
CA LEU A 22 -13.10 2.91 -1.82
C LEU A 22 -13.05 4.10 -0.87
N THR A 23 -13.41 3.89 0.38
CA THR A 23 -13.22 4.87 1.45
C THR A 23 -12.42 4.23 2.58
N ILE A 24 -11.38 4.91 3.05
CA ILE A 24 -10.55 4.50 4.18
C ILE A 24 -10.57 5.64 5.21
N ASN A 25 -11.07 5.37 6.41
CA ASN A 25 -11.03 6.34 7.49
C ASN A 25 -9.68 6.30 8.22
N GLU A 26 -9.49 7.19 9.17
CA GLU A 26 -8.26 7.25 9.96
C GLU A 26 -8.12 6.01 10.84
N ALA A 27 -6.89 5.51 10.92
CA ALA A 27 -6.50 4.33 11.70
C ALA A 27 -7.14 3.00 11.24
N GLU A 28 -7.85 2.95 10.11
CA GLU A 28 -8.41 1.71 9.58
C GLU A 28 -7.38 0.90 8.78
N THR A 29 -7.52 -0.41 8.85
CA THR A 29 -6.80 -1.40 8.04
C THR A 29 -7.76 -2.04 7.05
N HIS A 30 -7.52 -1.82 5.76
CA HIS A 30 -8.28 -2.39 4.67
C HIS A 30 -7.46 -3.44 3.93
N ILE A 31 -8.04 -4.60 3.68
CA ILE A 31 -7.46 -5.64 2.82
C ILE A 31 -8.15 -5.60 1.46
N LEU A 32 -7.37 -5.59 0.38
CA LEU A 32 -7.88 -5.71 -0.98
C LEU A 32 -7.46 -7.06 -1.57
N MET A 33 -8.42 -7.92 -1.83
CA MET A 33 -8.24 -9.26 -2.39
C MET A 33 -8.89 -9.36 -3.77
N GLY A 34 -8.50 -10.36 -4.53
CA GLY A 34 -9.10 -10.62 -5.84
C GLY A 34 -8.20 -11.48 -6.72
N PRO A 35 -8.72 -12.09 -7.79
CA PRO A 35 -7.92 -12.90 -8.70
C PRO A 35 -6.81 -12.08 -9.38
N ASN A 36 -5.85 -12.79 -9.96
CA ASN A 36 -4.80 -12.13 -10.74
C ASN A 36 -5.42 -11.40 -11.93
N GLY A 37 -4.94 -10.18 -12.17
CA GLY A 37 -5.46 -9.31 -13.22
C GLY A 37 -6.76 -8.57 -12.88
N ALA A 38 -7.30 -8.70 -11.66
CA ALA A 38 -8.51 -8.00 -11.24
C ALA A 38 -8.35 -6.48 -11.07
N GLY A 39 -7.11 -5.97 -11.02
CA GLY A 39 -6.83 -4.54 -10.87
C GLY A 39 -6.28 -4.11 -9.51
N LYS A 40 -5.94 -5.05 -8.60
CA LYS A 40 -5.45 -4.73 -7.25
C LYS A 40 -4.26 -3.75 -7.24
N SER A 41 -3.15 -4.13 -7.87
CA SER A 41 -1.96 -3.25 -7.97
C SER A 41 -2.22 -1.99 -8.78
N THR A 42 -3.18 -2.04 -9.73
CA THR A 42 -3.61 -0.87 -10.48
C THR A 42 -4.20 0.19 -9.56
N VAL A 43 -4.98 -0.19 -8.54
CA VAL A 43 -5.50 0.75 -7.54
C VAL A 43 -4.35 1.53 -6.89
N CYS A 44 -3.36 0.84 -6.31
CA CYS A 44 -2.21 1.49 -5.66
C CYS A 44 -1.41 2.37 -6.63
N LYS A 45 -1.13 1.86 -7.82
CA LYS A 45 -0.34 2.57 -8.83
C LYS A 45 -1.08 3.78 -9.41
N SER A 46 -2.42 3.73 -9.52
CA SER A 46 -3.23 4.87 -9.94
C SER A 46 -3.26 5.97 -8.88
N ILE A 47 -3.34 5.61 -7.59
CA ILE A 47 -3.22 6.58 -6.49
C ILE A 47 -1.89 7.36 -6.59
N LEU A 48 -0.82 6.68 -7.02
CA LEU A 48 0.51 7.27 -7.16
C LEU A 48 0.75 7.95 -8.52
N HIS A 49 -0.24 7.98 -9.41
CA HIS A 49 -0.10 8.49 -10.79
C HIS A 49 1.09 7.87 -11.53
N HIS A 50 1.23 6.53 -11.42
CA HIS A 50 2.28 5.82 -12.14
C HIS A 50 2.08 5.97 -13.66
N PRO A 51 3.11 6.36 -14.44
CA PRO A 51 2.97 6.74 -15.86
C PRO A 51 2.32 5.73 -16.79
N HIS A 52 2.32 4.44 -16.41
CA HIS A 52 1.69 3.37 -17.20
C HIS A 52 0.15 3.38 -17.08
N TYR A 53 -0.42 4.10 -16.12
CA TYR A 53 -1.85 4.11 -15.84
C TYR A 53 -2.44 5.50 -16.04
N GLU A 54 -3.49 5.58 -16.84
CA GLU A 54 -4.22 6.82 -17.10
C GLU A 54 -5.56 6.79 -16.39
N ILE A 55 -5.79 7.77 -15.52
CA ILE A 55 -7.12 8.00 -14.92
C ILE A 55 -7.98 8.68 -15.99
N THR A 56 -9.04 8.03 -16.42
CA THR A 56 -9.93 8.54 -17.47
C THR A 56 -11.15 9.26 -16.92
N SER A 57 -11.59 8.89 -15.72
CA SER A 57 -12.66 9.59 -14.97
C SER A 57 -12.64 9.17 -13.49
N GLY A 58 -13.45 9.84 -12.68
CA GLY A 58 -13.55 9.63 -11.24
C GLY A 58 -12.65 10.58 -10.45
N HIS A 59 -12.63 10.39 -9.13
CA HIS A 59 -11.91 11.28 -8.21
C HIS A 59 -11.14 10.52 -7.15
N ILE A 60 -9.98 11.06 -6.80
CA ILE A 60 -9.16 10.61 -5.65
C ILE A 60 -9.00 11.80 -4.72
N SER A 61 -9.40 11.65 -3.46
CA SER A 61 -9.21 12.68 -2.45
C SER A 61 -8.56 12.12 -1.17
N TYR A 62 -7.74 12.94 -0.55
CA TYR A 62 -7.07 12.60 0.70
C TYR A 62 -6.99 13.81 1.63
N GLN A 63 -7.48 13.64 2.87
CA GLN A 63 -7.52 14.69 3.89
C GLN A 63 -8.15 16.01 3.37
N GLY A 64 -9.22 15.88 2.58
CA GLY A 64 -9.93 17.01 1.99
C GLY A 64 -9.26 17.65 0.78
N LYS A 65 -8.11 17.15 0.34
CA LYS A 65 -7.39 17.61 -0.86
C LYS A 65 -7.72 16.68 -2.03
N ASP A 66 -8.07 17.25 -3.18
CA ASP A 66 -8.19 16.51 -4.43
C ASP A 66 -6.77 16.14 -4.95
N LEU A 67 -6.56 14.85 -5.15
CA LEU A 67 -5.32 14.28 -5.68
C LEU A 67 -5.48 13.74 -7.10
N THR A 68 -6.64 13.87 -7.73
CA THR A 68 -6.97 13.24 -9.02
C THR A 68 -5.99 13.57 -10.15
N ASN A 69 -5.43 14.77 -10.14
CA ASN A 69 -4.47 15.25 -11.15
C ASN A 69 -3.13 15.66 -10.52
N SER A 70 -2.81 15.16 -9.33
CA SER A 70 -1.56 15.50 -8.66
C SER A 70 -0.36 14.79 -9.30
N LEU A 71 0.82 15.36 -9.13
CA LEU A 71 2.06 14.67 -9.48
C LEU A 71 2.41 13.62 -8.42
N THR A 72 3.16 12.59 -8.78
CA THR A 72 3.58 11.50 -7.88
C THR A 72 4.26 12.02 -6.61
N ASP A 73 5.11 13.05 -6.74
CA ASP A 73 5.78 13.65 -5.59
C ASP A 73 4.83 14.46 -4.69
N GLU A 74 3.78 15.06 -5.23
CA GLU A 74 2.74 15.73 -4.45
C GLU A 74 1.92 14.72 -3.64
N VAL A 75 1.59 13.57 -4.25
CA VAL A 75 0.94 12.45 -3.54
C VAL A 75 1.82 11.96 -2.40
N ALA A 76 3.11 11.74 -2.63
CA ALA A 76 4.04 11.32 -1.58
C ALA A 76 4.16 12.37 -0.46
N LYS A 77 4.24 13.67 -0.81
CA LYS A 77 4.28 14.77 0.15
C LYS A 77 2.99 14.91 0.97
N SER A 78 1.85 14.46 0.46
CA SER A 78 0.58 14.47 1.19
C SER A 78 0.55 13.48 2.36
N GLY A 79 1.53 12.57 2.45
CA GLY A 79 1.63 11.58 3.51
C GLY A 79 1.19 10.18 3.09
N ILE A 80 1.12 9.91 1.79
CA ILE A 80 0.88 8.56 1.25
C ILE A 80 2.23 7.89 0.98
N TYR A 81 2.39 6.66 1.46
CA TYR A 81 3.61 5.86 1.30
C TYR A 81 3.29 4.52 0.68
N TYR A 82 4.08 4.12 -0.30
CA TYR A 82 3.87 2.87 -1.02
C TYR A 82 5.01 1.90 -0.78
N ILE A 83 4.67 0.71 -0.34
CA ILE A 83 5.57 -0.43 -0.19
C ILE A 83 5.30 -1.39 -1.35
N ASN A 84 6.26 -1.47 -2.26
CA ASN A 84 6.14 -2.23 -3.50
C ASN A 84 6.36 -3.73 -3.28
N GLN A 85 5.75 -4.54 -4.13
CA GLN A 85 6.02 -5.98 -4.22
C GLN A 85 7.51 -6.27 -4.41
N THR A 86 8.15 -5.57 -5.35
CA THR A 86 9.59 -5.69 -5.62
C THR A 86 10.25 -4.31 -5.44
N PRO A 87 10.97 -4.09 -4.33
CA PRO A 87 11.68 -2.85 -4.11
C PRO A 87 12.75 -2.59 -5.19
N VAL A 88 12.76 -1.36 -5.71
CA VAL A 88 13.70 -0.96 -6.77
C VAL A 88 15.11 -0.79 -6.21
N GLU A 89 16.10 -1.25 -6.95
CA GLU A 89 17.53 -0.97 -6.70
C GLU A 89 17.91 0.35 -7.39
N VAL A 90 18.64 1.21 -6.66
CA VAL A 90 19.12 2.49 -7.22
C VAL A 90 20.61 2.60 -6.98
N GLU A 91 21.38 2.35 -8.04
CA GLU A 91 22.84 2.48 -8.02
C GLU A 91 23.28 3.93 -7.81
N GLY A 92 24.35 4.11 -7.07
CA GLY A 92 24.98 5.43 -6.87
C GLY A 92 24.27 6.35 -5.88
N ILE A 93 23.06 6.01 -5.41
CA ILE A 93 22.35 6.78 -4.38
C ILE A 93 22.35 6.01 -3.06
N LYS A 94 22.90 6.61 -2.00
CA LYS A 94 22.94 6.00 -0.67
C LYS A 94 21.60 6.15 0.05
N ASN A 95 21.23 5.17 0.87
CA ASN A 95 20.02 5.21 1.68
C ASN A 95 19.92 6.50 2.51
N MET A 96 20.99 6.91 3.17
CA MET A 96 21.03 8.14 3.97
C MET A 96 20.73 9.38 3.12
N GLU A 97 21.22 9.44 1.89
CA GLU A 97 21.03 10.55 0.97
C GLU A 97 19.59 10.60 0.44
N LEU A 98 19.03 9.45 0.02
CA LEU A 98 17.63 9.32 -0.37
C LEU A 98 16.69 9.80 0.73
N PHE A 99 16.82 9.28 1.93
CA PHE A 99 15.91 9.60 3.03
C PHE A 99 16.03 11.03 3.51
N ARG A 100 17.25 11.59 3.54
CA ARG A 100 17.45 13.00 3.85
C ARG A 100 16.78 13.90 2.81
N THR A 101 16.97 13.60 1.54
CA THR A 101 16.34 14.35 0.43
C THR A 101 14.81 14.26 0.49
N ALA A 102 14.26 13.08 0.80
CA ALA A 102 12.82 12.89 0.93
C ALA A 102 12.22 13.75 2.07
N LEU A 103 12.89 13.82 3.24
CA LEU A 103 12.46 14.70 4.35
C LEU A 103 12.52 16.18 3.95
N MET A 104 13.59 16.60 3.28
CA MET A 104 13.73 17.98 2.78
C MET A 104 12.64 18.33 1.75
N ALA A 105 12.29 17.38 0.86
CA ALA A 105 11.21 17.55 -0.11
C ALA A 105 9.82 17.69 0.54
N LYS A 106 9.64 17.13 1.76
CA LYS A 106 8.45 17.36 2.59
C LYS A 106 8.47 18.71 3.33
N GLY A 107 9.51 19.51 3.17
CA GLY A 107 9.66 20.80 3.82
C GLY A 107 10.32 20.76 5.22
N GLU A 108 10.84 19.60 5.64
CA GLU A 108 11.51 19.49 6.93
C GLU A 108 12.92 20.09 6.87
N LYS A 109 13.29 20.83 7.92
CA LYS A 109 14.68 21.26 8.14
C LYS A 109 15.46 20.08 8.73
N VAL A 110 16.38 19.54 7.96
CA VAL A 110 17.15 18.35 8.34
C VAL A 110 18.52 18.74 8.86
N ASP A 111 18.64 18.84 10.19
CA ASP A 111 19.94 18.90 10.86
C ASP A 111 20.61 17.52 10.84
N ILE A 112 21.89 17.48 10.44
CA ILE A 112 22.60 16.23 10.19
C ILE A 112 22.78 15.34 11.44
N PHE A 113 22.99 15.96 12.61
CA PHE A 113 23.16 15.20 13.86
C PHE A 113 21.85 14.62 14.35
N SER A 114 20.78 15.41 14.35
CA SER A 114 19.42 14.98 14.71
C SER A 114 18.93 13.90 13.75
N PHE A 115 19.18 14.06 12.46
CA PHE A 115 18.84 13.07 11.42
C PHE A 115 19.55 11.75 11.69
N LYS A 116 20.88 11.76 11.89
CA LYS A 116 21.65 10.54 12.17
C LYS A 116 21.17 9.85 13.45
N LYS A 117 20.84 10.62 14.49
CA LYS A 117 20.30 10.07 15.74
C LYS A 117 18.95 9.37 15.50
N LYS A 118 18.03 9.99 14.73
CA LYS A 118 16.75 9.37 14.34
C LYS A 118 16.97 8.09 13.55
N CYS A 119 17.87 8.12 12.56
CA CYS A 119 18.19 6.94 11.75
C CYS A 119 18.72 5.79 12.60
N ASN A 120 19.65 6.04 13.52
CA ASN A 120 20.19 5.01 14.39
C ASN A 120 19.11 4.39 15.29
N ALA A 121 18.21 5.19 15.85
CA ALA A 121 17.10 4.69 16.67
C ALA A 121 16.15 3.78 15.87
N ILE A 122 15.88 4.13 14.60
CA ILE A 122 15.06 3.28 13.72
C ILE A 122 15.81 1.99 13.35
N CYS A 123 17.13 2.06 13.10
CA CYS A 123 17.95 0.87 12.88
C CYS A 123 17.88 -0.10 14.07
N GLU A 124 18.00 0.42 15.29
CA GLU A 124 17.87 -0.38 16.52
C GLU A 124 16.50 -1.04 16.61
N LYS A 125 15.42 -0.27 16.38
CA LYS A 125 14.04 -0.76 16.39
C LYS A 125 13.82 -1.89 15.39
N LEU A 126 14.37 -1.78 14.18
CA LEU A 126 14.24 -2.77 13.10
C LEU A 126 15.30 -3.88 13.14
N LYS A 127 16.20 -3.84 14.13
CA LYS A 127 17.36 -4.74 14.22
C LYS A 127 18.15 -4.77 12.90
N MET A 128 18.51 -3.59 12.40
CA MET A 128 19.33 -3.36 11.21
C MET A 128 20.71 -2.84 11.61
N ASP A 129 21.74 -3.25 10.88
CA ASP A 129 23.05 -2.65 11.04
C ASP A 129 23.04 -1.21 10.48
N PRO A 130 23.45 -0.20 11.25
CA PRO A 130 23.47 1.19 10.76
C PRO A 130 24.33 1.43 9.52
N SER A 131 25.25 0.52 9.18
CA SER A 131 26.06 0.60 7.95
C SER A 131 25.20 0.59 6.68
N PHE A 132 23.96 0.06 6.74
CA PHE A 132 23.05 0.08 5.60
C PHE A 132 22.77 1.50 5.10
N LEU A 133 22.84 2.52 5.98
CA LEU A 133 22.66 3.92 5.60
C LEU A 133 23.71 4.41 4.57
N THR A 134 24.88 3.80 4.57
CA THR A 134 25.97 4.13 3.63
C THR A 134 25.98 3.27 2.37
N ARG A 135 25.13 2.24 2.30
CA ARG A 135 24.95 1.38 1.12
C ARG A 135 24.01 2.07 0.13
N ASN A 136 24.15 1.73 -1.14
CA ASN A 136 23.20 2.15 -2.17
C ASN A 136 21.81 1.55 -1.90
N VAL A 137 20.77 2.23 -2.38
CA VAL A 137 19.37 1.85 -2.12
C VAL A 137 19.10 0.47 -2.69
N ASN A 138 18.81 -0.48 -1.80
CA ASN A 138 18.47 -1.88 -2.08
C ASN A 138 19.52 -2.71 -2.86
N GLU A 139 20.65 -2.12 -3.25
CA GLU A 139 21.69 -2.81 -4.02
C GLU A 139 22.32 -3.95 -3.20
N GLY A 140 22.31 -5.16 -3.77
CA GLY A 140 22.86 -6.36 -3.15
C GLY A 140 22.22 -6.74 -1.81
N MET A 141 21.02 -6.24 -1.50
CA MET A 141 20.26 -6.59 -0.31
C MET A 141 19.43 -7.85 -0.54
N SER A 142 19.35 -8.72 0.46
CA SER A 142 18.40 -9.82 0.49
C SER A 142 16.94 -9.31 0.52
N GLY A 143 15.95 -10.14 0.19
CA GLY A 143 14.54 -9.78 0.25
C GLY A 143 14.11 -9.23 1.61
N GLY A 144 14.56 -9.86 2.70
CA GLY A 144 14.28 -9.40 4.06
C GLY A 144 14.95 -8.05 4.40
N GLU A 145 16.17 -7.80 3.94
CA GLU A 145 16.84 -6.50 4.12
C GLU A 145 16.12 -5.39 3.34
N ARG A 146 15.68 -5.67 2.12
CA ARG A 146 14.89 -4.70 1.31
C ARG A 146 13.59 -4.34 2.00
N LYS A 147 12.88 -5.31 2.57
CA LYS A 147 11.64 -5.03 3.34
C LYS A 147 11.91 -4.22 4.59
N LYS A 148 12.99 -4.51 5.31
CA LYS A 148 13.42 -3.67 6.43
C LYS A 148 13.76 -2.24 5.99
N ASN A 149 14.36 -2.05 4.81
CA ASN A 149 14.63 -0.72 4.26
C ASN A 149 13.34 0.05 3.96
N GLU A 150 12.31 -0.61 3.42
CA GLU A 150 10.98 0.01 3.23
C GLU A 150 10.32 0.37 4.57
N LEU A 151 10.37 -0.52 5.57
CA LEU A 151 9.89 -0.23 6.92
C LEU A 151 10.68 0.92 7.58
N PHE A 152 11.99 1.00 7.31
CA PHE A 152 12.81 2.13 7.77
C PHE A 152 12.30 3.46 7.19
N GLY A 153 12.02 3.49 5.88
CA GLY A 153 11.42 4.66 5.23
C GLY A 153 10.08 5.04 5.85
N MET A 154 9.21 4.07 6.13
CA MET A 154 7.93 4.27 6.81
C MET A 154 8.12 4.94 8.19
N TRP A 155 8.98 4.38 9.04
CA TRP A 155 9.26 4.95 10.38
C TRP A 155 9.86 6.35 10.33
N LEU A 156 10.69 6.63 9.32
CA LEU A 156 11.38 7.91 9.19
C LEU A 156 10.49 9.00 8.59
N LEU A 157 9.77 8.70 7.51
CA LEU A 157 8.97 9.66 6.75
C LEU A 157 7.58 9.90 7.34
N LYS A 158 7.15 9.05 8.27
CA LYS A 158 5.89 9.15 9.02
C LYS A 158 4.66 9.40 8.12
N PRO A 159 4.37 8.50 7.18
CA PRO A 159 3.14 8.59 6.39
C PRO A 159 1.89 8.37 7.25
N SER A 160 0.78 8.93 6.83
CA SER A 160 -0.53 8.74 7.45
C SER A 160 -1.43 7.77 6.67
N LEU A 161 -1.07 7.42 5.43
CA LEU A 161 -1.65 6.31 4.66
C LEU A 161 -0.54 5.46 4.06
N ILE A 162 -0.59 4.15 4.26
CA ILE A 162 0.39 3.21 3.73
C ILE A 162 -0.33 2.25 2.78
N LEU A 163 0.15 2.21 1.55
CA LEU A 163 -0.29 1.27 0.53
C LEU A 163 0.72 0.13 0.46
N LEU A 164 0.28 -1.11 0.66
CA LEU A 164 1.13 -2.31 0.65
C LEU A 164 0.68 -3.24 -0.48
N ASP A 165 1.55 -3.45 -1.46
CA ASP A 165 1.25 -4.28 -2.62
C ASP A 165 2.03 -5.60 -2.54
N GLU A 166 1.36 -6.68 -2.12
CA GLU A 166 1.90 -8.04 -1.99
C GLU A 166 3.26 -8.10 -1.30
N VAL A 167 3.37 -7.37 -0.17
CA VAL A 167 4.64 -7.23 0.60
C VAL A 167 5.14 -8.54 1.19
N ASP A 168 4.29 -9.54 1.25
CA ASP A 168 4.54 -10.90 1.73
C ASP A 168 5.16 -11.79 0.64
N SER A 169 5.13 -11.38 -0.62
CA SER A 169 5.67 -12.17 -1.74
C SER A 169 7.17 -12.42 -1.57
N GLY A 170 7.56 -13.69 -1.58
CA GLY A 170 8.97 -14.11 -1.45
C GLY A 170 9.57 -13.96 -0.05
N LEU A 171 8.77 -13.68 0.97
CA LEU A 171 9.19 -13.66 2.37
C LEU A 171 8.90 -14.99 3.05
N ASP A 172 9.78 -15.38 3.97
CA ASP A 172 9.52 -16.47 4.89
C ASP A 172 8.55 -16.06 6.03
N VAL A 173 8.07 -17.06 6.77
CA VAL A 173 7.07 -16.85 7.84
C VAL A 173 7.56 -15.86 8.91
N ASP A 174 8.84 -15.86 9.22
CA ASP A 174 9.39 -14.99 10.26
C ASP A 174 9.54 -13.54 9.77
N ALA A 175 9.90 -13.35 8.52
CA ALA A 175 9.92 -12.03 7.89
C ALA A 175 8.49 -11.42 7.82
N ILE A 176 7.47 -12.21 7.50
CA ILE A 176 6.06 -11.78 7.51
C ILE A 176 5.63 -11.35 8.92
N LYS A 177 6.02 -12.09 9.96
CA LYS A 177 5.75 -11.70 11.36
C LYS A 177 6.38 -10.37 11.72
N ILE A 178 7.62 -10.11 11.27
CA ILE A 178 8.32 -8.85 11.51
C ILE A 178 7.60 -7.69 10.80
N VAL A 179 7.21 -7.87 9.55
CA VAL A 179 6.45 -6.86 8.80
C VAL A 179 5.13 -6.54 9.50
N ALA A 180 4.32 -7.56 9.82
CA ALA A 180 3.04 -7.38 10.48
C ALA A 180 3.18 -6.66 11.84
N ALA A 181 4.14 -7.08 12.66
CA ALA A 181 4.39 -6.47 13.97
C ALA A 181 4.77 -4.98 13.84
N ASN A 182 5.63 -4.63 12.87
CA ASN A 182 6.01 -3.25 12.62
C ASN A 182 4.85 -2.40 12.12
N LEU A 183 3.99 -2.92 11.24
CA LEU A 183 2.81 -2.21 10.75
C LEU A 183 1.82 -1.93 11.89
N LYS A 184 1.52 -2.92 12.72
CA LYS A 184 0.64 -2.76 13.89
C LYS A 184 1.19 -1.77 14.90
N GLU A 185 2.48 -1.88 15.23
CA GLU A 185 3.14 -0.94 16.15
C GLU A 185 3.10 0.48 15.58
N TYR A 186 3.42 0.64 14.30
CA TYR A 186 3.38 1.92 13.63
C TYR A 186 1.97 2.53 13.62
N GLN A 187 0.95 1.76 13.27
CA GLN A 187 -0.45 2.18 13.29
C GLN A 187 -0.88 2.61 14.70
N LYS A 188 -0.52 1.82 15.72
CA LYS A 188 -0.81 2.15 17.12
C LYS A 188 -0.15 3.46 17.58
N GLU A 189 1.08 3.73 17.13
CA GLU A 189 1.83 4.95 17.53
C GLU A 189 1.37 6.19 16.77
N THR A 190 0.90 6.04 15.52
CA THR A 190 0.69 7.19 14.63
C THR A 190 -0.76 7.41 14.21
N GLY A 191 -1.63 6.41 14.38
CA GLY A 191 -2.99 6.43 13.81
C GLY A 191 -3.02 6.33 12.29
N ALA A 192 -1.96 5.82 11.65
CA ALA A 192 -1.91 5.66 10.20
C ALA A 192 -2.93 4.63 9.72
N SER A 193 -3.46 4.84 8.52
CA SER A 193 -4.33 3.89 7.84
C SER A 193 -3.53 2.99 6.89
N LEU A 194 -4.01 1.77 6.68
CA LEU A 194 -3.37 0.77 5.83
C LEU A 194 -4.33 0.32 4.72
N LEU A 195 -3.85 0.28 3.47
CA LEU A 195 -4.46 -0.47 2.37
C LEU A 195 -3.49 -1.58 1.98
N VAL A 196 -3.87 -2.82 2.20
CA VAL A 196 -2.99 -3.99 2.05
C VAL A 196 -3.53 -4.93 0.99
N ILE A 197 -2.76 -5.15 -0.06
CA ILE A 197 -3.01 -6.22 -1.04
C ILE A 197 -2.21 -7.42 -0.57
N THR A 198 -2.91 -8.49 -0.20
CA THR A 198 -2.29 -9.75 0.23
C THR A 198 -3.22 -10.92 0.05
N HIS A 199 -2.65 -12.11 -0.10
CA HIS A 199 -3.32 -13.40 -0.05
C HIS A 199 -2.80 -14.27 1.10
N GLN A 200 -1.95 -13.71 1.97
CA GLN A 200 -1.28 -14.45 3.02
C GLN A 200 -2.10 -14.49 4.31
N PRO A 201 -2.64 -15.68 4.70
CA PRO A 201 -3.50 -15.80 5.88
C PRO A 201 -2.85 -15.27 7.17
N SER A 202 -1.56 -15.55 7.35
CA SER A 202 -0.83 -15.15 8.56
C SER A 202 -0.65 -13.63 8.68
N LEU A 203 -0.59 -12.90 7.55
CA LEU A 203 -0.54 -11.43 7.54
C LEU A 203 -1.92 -10.86 7.87
N ILE A 204 -2.98 -11.38 7.23
CA ILE A 204 -4.37 -10.97 7.47
C ILE A 204 -4.75 -11.19 8.93
N GLU A 205 -4.41 -12.37 9.48
CA GLU A 205 -4.69 -12.70 10.88
C GLU A 205 -4.04 -11.71 11.85
N LYS A 206 -2.77 -11.34 11.58
CA LYS A 206 -2.02 -10.44 12.45
C LYS A 206 -2.42 -8.98 12.32
N LEU A 207 -2.80 -8.53 11.13
CA LEU A 207 -3.23 -7.16 10.90
C LEU A 207 -4.62 -6.89 11.45
N GLU A 208 -5.47 -7.92 11.61
CA GLU A 208 -6.85 -7.78 12.12
C GLU A 208 -7.58 -6.65 11.39
N PRO A 209 -7.85 -6.82 10.07
CA PRO A 209 -8.41 -5.75 9.25
C PRO A 209 -9.81 -5.33 9.72
N ASP A 210 -10.10 -4.04 9.60
CA ASP A 210 -11.43 -3.47 9.81
C ASP A 210 -12.35 -3.80 8.63
N HIS A 211 -11.78 -3.81 7.41
CA HIS A 211 -12.52 -4.06 6.17
C HIS A 211 -11.75 -4.97 5.22
N VAL A 212 -12.49 -5.83 4.53
CA VAL A 212 -11.97 -6.69 3.46
C VAL A 212 -12.79 -6.46 2.20
N HIS A 213 -12.13 -6.14 1.12
CA HIS A 213 -12.73 -5.88 -0.18
C HIS A 213 -12.29 -6.94 -1.19
N VAL A 214 -13.24 -7.54 -1.90
CA VAL A 214 -12.93 -8.44 -3.00
C VAL A 214 -13.18 -7.73 -4.33
N ILE A 215 -12.09 -7.48 -5.07
CA ILE A 215 -12.14 -6.86 -6.40
C ILE A 215 -12.21 -7.93 -7.49
N LYS A 216 -13.05 -7.69 -8.50
CA LYS A 216 -13.13 -8.46 -9.75
C LYS A 216 -13.46 -7.53 -10.90
N ASP A 217 -12.83 -7.74 -12.03
CA ASP A 217 -13.07 -6.97 -13.27
C ASP A 217 -13.04 -5.43 -13.06
N GLY A 218 -12.16 -4.98 -12.18
CA GLY A 218 -11.94 -3.56 -11.89
C GLY A 218 -12.95 -2.90 -10.95
N LYS A 219 -13.79 -3.66 -10.25
CA LYS A 219 -14.78 -3.18 -9.28
C LYS A 219 -14.70 -3.95 -7.97
N ILE A 220 -15.01 -3.32 -6.85
CA ILE A 220 -15.29 -4.03 -5.60
C ILE A 220 -16.66 -4.69 -5.76
N LEU A 221 -16.69 -6.00 -5.56
CA LEU A 221 -17.92 -6.79 -5.64
C LEU A 221 -18.42 -7.25 -4.27
N LEU A 222 -17.51 -7.45 -3.32
CA LEU A 222 -17.87 -7.86 -1.97
C LEU A 222 -17.08 -7.00 -0.98
N ASP A 223 -17.79 -6.57 0.04
CA ASP A 223 -17.25 -5.91 1.22
C ASP A 223 -17.61 -6.73 2.45
N GLY A 224 -16.67 -6.89 3.36
CA GLY A 224 -16.86 -7.64 4.59
C GLY A 224 -15.74 -7.41 5.58
N ASP A 225 -15.66 -8.31 6.52
CA ASP A 225 -14.65 -8.34 7.57
C ASP A 225 -13.60 -9.45 7.31
N LYS A 226 -12.86 -9.77 8.34
CA LYS A 226 -11.84 -10.83 8.33
C LYS A 226 -12.37 -12.20 7.88
N ASP A 227 -13.62 -12.53 8.18
CA ASP A 227 -14.21 -13.83 7.81
C ASP A 227 -14.36 -13.94 6.29
N LEU A 228 -14.73 -12.86 5.61
CA LEU A 228 -14.73 -12.80 4.14
C LEU A 228 -13.35 -13.13 3.54
N ALA A 229 -12.27 -12.66 4.16
CA ALA A 229 -10.93 -12.97 3.70
C ALA A 229 -10.63 -14.48 3.79
N PHE A 230 -10.93 -15.12 4.92
CA PHE A 230 -10.69 -16.55 5.12
C PHE A 230 -11.61 -17.41 4.27
N ASP A 231 -12.87 -17.04 4.11
CA ASP A 231 -13.80 -17.72 3.19
C ASP A 231 -13.30 -17.66 1.75
N THR A 232 -12.80 -16.51 1.33
CA THR A 232 -12.20 -16.32 0.00
C THR A 232 -10.97 -17.19 -0.20
N LEU A 233 -10.09 -17.27 0.82
CA LEU A 233 -8.86 -18.08 0.74
C LEU A 233 -9.16 -19.59 0.75
N ASN A 234 -10.13 -20.04 1.53
CA ASN A 234 -10.47 -21.46 1.66
C ASN A 234 -11.25 -22.00 0.45
N ASN A 235 -12.18 -21.21 -0.07
CA ASN A 235 -13.12 -21.64 -1.11
C ASN A 235 -12.74 -21.16 -2.51
N GLY A 236 -11.80 -20.22 -2.61
CA GLY A 236 -11.38 -19.57 -3.87
C GLY A 236 -12.39 -18.53 -4.37
N PHE A 237 -11.92 -17.64 -5.24
CA PHE A 237 -12.73 -16.55 -5.80
C PHE A 237 -13.89 -17.01 -6.68
N SER A 238 -13.85 -18.23 -7.22
CA SER A 238 -14.91 -18.79 -8.09
C SER A 238 -16.13 -19.31 -7.32
N SER A 239 -15.95 -19.65 -6.04
CA SER A 239 -17.00 -20.19 -5.17
C SER A 239 -17.81 -19.11 -4.46
N LEU A 240 -17.31 -17.88 -4.44
CA LEU A 240 -18.04 -16.75 -3.90
C LEU A 240 -19.32 -16.60 -4.73
N SER A 241 -20.47 -16.94 -4.12
CA SER A 241 -21.76 -16.76 -4.77
C SER A 241 -21.97 -15.26 -4.96
N TRP A 242 -21.89 -14.80 -6.19
CA TRP A 242 -22.13 -13.41 -6.62
C TRP A 242 -23.61 -13.00 -6.46
N ALA A 243 -24.36 -13.71 -5.63
CA ALA A 243 -25.81 -13.62 -5.44
C ALA A 243 -26.32 -12.30 -4.80
N GLY A 244 -25.48 -11.26 -4.72
CA GLY A 244 -25.90 -9.93 -4.26
C GLY A 244 -26.05 -8.89 -5.37
N VAL A 245 -25.71 -9.19 -6.62
CA VAL A 245 -25.83 -8.29 -7.78
C VAL A 245 -26.71 -8.91 -8.86
N MET A 246 -27.94 -9.24 -8.52
CA MET A 246 -29.02 -9.45 -9.49
C MET A 246 -29.91 -8.22 -9.43
N THR A 247 -29.50 -7.15 -10.14
CA THR A 247 -30.17 -6.70 -11.37
C THR A 247 -31.68 -6.68 -11.30
N ASP A 248 -32.19 -5.51 -11.06
CA ASP A 248 -33.46 -5.10 -11.65
C ASP A 248 -33.24 -4.97 -13.19
N GLY A 249 -34.05 -5.65 -13.96
CA GLY A 249 -34.22 -5.32 -15.38
C GLY A 249 -33.94 -6.39 -16.40
N SER A 250 -34.83 -7.38 -16.51
CA SER A 250 -35.48 -7.78 -17.78
C SER A 250 -36.40 -8.98 -17.58
N GLN A 251 -37.59 -8.75 -17.04
CA GLN A 251 -38.76 -9.44 -17.52
C GLN A 251 -39.41 -8.50 -18.53
N ASN A 252 -39.38 -8.91 -19.80
CA ASN A 252 -40.56 -8.79 -20.68
C ASN A 252 -40.20 -9.27 -22.07
N GLU A 253 -41.00 -10.28 -22.47
CA GLU A 253 -41.31 -10.82 -23.79
C GLU A 253 -40.31 -11.75 -24.43
#